data_4242b2d99f5bf45144e86a7961de633c
#
_entry.id   4242b2d99f5bf45144e86a7961de633c
#
_cell.length_a   1.000
_cell.length_b   1.000
_cell.length_c   1.000
_cell.angle_alpha   90.00
_cell.angle_beta   90.00
_cell.angle_gamma   90.00
#
_symmetry.space_group_name_H-M   'P 1'
#
loop_
_entity.id
_entity.type
_entity.pdbx_description
1 polymer ?
#
loop_
_entity_poly.entity_id
_entity_poly.type
_entity_poly.pdbx_seq_one_letter_code
_entity_poly.pdbx_strand_id
1 'polypeptide(L)'
;MIGKEEKNMNETIKLRTARPDDAEELLKIYAPYVENTAITFEYEVPSVAEFRARIENTLKKYPYIVAERGGELLGYAYTGPFKSRAAYNWAAETSIYVKEGQKGLGLGRKLYEAIETISRMQNILNLNACIAYPKVDDEYLTKNSAQFHEHLGFKYVGEFHDCAYKFGRWYDMIWMELSLGEHMADPAAVVAFCDLDKRDVEKIM
;
A
#
# COMPACT_ATOMS: atom_id res chain seq x y z
N MET A 1 0.56 -6.82 33.45
CA MET A 1 0.77 -6.64 32.01
C MET A 1 0.10 -7.70 31.14
N ILE A 2 -0.08 -8.93 31.61
CA ILE A 2 -0.68 -10.08 30.88
C ILE A 2 -2.15 -9.82 30.45
N GLY A 3 -2.93 -9.06 31.19
CA GLY A 3 -4.36 -8.86 30.89
C GLY A 3 -4.70 -7.84 29.80
N LYS A 4 -3.74 -7.06 29.27
CA LYS A 4 -3.96 -6.12 28.16
C LYS A 4 -3.71 -6.77 26.79
N GLU A 5 -2.78 -7.69 26.70
CA GLU A 5 -2.46 -8.41 25.45
C GLU A 5 -3.55 -9.44 25.10
N GLU A 6 -4.09 -10.16 26.08
CA GLU A 6 -5.20 -11.12 25.85
C GLU A 6 -6.51 -10.44 25.45
N LYS A 7 -6.77 -9.21 25.94
CA LYS A 7 -7.97 -8.44 25.60
C LYS A 7 -7.96 -7.95 24.16
N ASN A 8 -6.77 -7.64 23.61
CA ASN A 8 -6.60 -7.16 22.24
C ASN A 8 -6.76 -8.26 21.17
N MET A 9 -6.52 -9.53 21.50
CA MET A 9 -6.61 -10.62 20.51
C MET A 9 -8.05 -10.97 20.10
N ASN A 10 -9.06 -10.59 20.89
CA ASN A 10 -10.48 -10.83 20.60
C ASN A 10 -11.15 -9.66 19.85
N GLU A 11 -10.46 -8.53 19.63
CA GLU A 11 -11.04 -7.40 18.92
C GLU A 11 -10.93 -7.57 17.40
N THR A 12 -12.01 -7.21 16.71
CA THR A 12 -12.09 -7.27 15.25
C THR A 12 -11.16 -6.22 14.62
N ILE A 13 -10.47 -6.60 13.57
CA ILE A 13 -9.69 -5.66 12.75
C ILE A 13 -10.66 -4.73 12.03
N LYS A 14 -10.48 -3.43 12.22
CA LYS A 14 -11.22 -2.37 11.55
C LYS A 14 -10.32 -1.64 10.56
N LEU A 15 -10.91 -1.23 9.46
CA LEU A 15 -10.24 -0.33 8.51
C LEU A 15 -10.75 1.09 8.75
N ARG A 16 -9.92 2.07 8.44
CA ARG A 16 -10.31 3.49 8.37
C ARG A 16 -9.37 4.29 7.49
N THR A 17 -9.80 5.46 7.08
CA THR A 17 -8.90 6.44 6.46
C THR A 17 -7.80 6.85 7.45
N ALA A 18 -6.57 6.92 6.95
CA ALA A 18 -5.44 7.46 7.72
C ALA A 18 -5.66 8.94 8.06
N ARG A 19 -5.06 9.37 9.15
CA ARG A 19 -5.02 10.77 9.57
C ARG A 19 -3.56 11.23 9.57
N PRO A 20 -3.27 12.50 9.31
CA PRO A 20 -1.91 13.03 9.43
C PRO A 20 -1.27 12.74 10.80
N ASP A 21 -2.08 12.68 11.86
CA ASP A 21 -1.61 12.37 13.21
C ASP A 21 -1.20 10.90 13.41
N ASP A 22 -1.57 10.00 12.51
CA ASP A 22 -1.09 8.61 12.53
C ASP A 22 0.38 8.49 12.09
N ALA A 23 0.99 9.56 11.59
CA ALA A 23 2.32 9.53 10.96
C ALA A 23 3.39 8.87 11.83
N GLU A 24 3.42 9.15 13.13
CA GLU A 24 4.40 8.57 14.02
C GLU A 24 4.24 7.04 14.16
N GLU A 25 2.99 6.56 14.33
CA GLU A 25 2.73 5.13 14.46
C GLU A 25 2.91 4.37 13.13
N LEU A 26 2.51 4.98 12.02
CA LEU A 26 2.71 4.39 10.69
C LEU A 26 4.19 4.35 10.32
N LEU A 27 4.96 5.35 10.74
CA LEU A 27 6.40 5.37 10.54
C LEU A 27 7.09 4.22 11.30
N LYS A 28 6.62 3.85 12.50
CA LYS A 28 7.11 2.68 13.24
C LYS A 28 6.87 1.37 12.48
N ILE A 29 5.82 1.31 11.65
CA ILE A 29 5.59 0.17 10.76
C ILE A 29 6.54 0.21 9.56
N TYR A 30 6.83 1.41 9.01
CA TYR A 30 7.63 1.58 7.81
C TYR A 30 9.15 1.48 8.05
N ALA A 31 9.63 2.02 9.17
CA ALA A 31 11.05 2.10 9.48
C ALA A 31 11.79 0.75 9.36
N PRO A 32 11.28 -0.39 9.87
CA PRO A 32 11.93 -1.68 9.71
C PRO A 32 12.10 -2.10 8.24
N TYR A 33 11.19 -1.70 7.35
CA TYR A 33 11.32 -1.97 5.92
C TYR A 33 12.47 -1.19 5.29
N VAL A 34 12.71 0.03 5.75
CA VAL A 34 13.83 0.85 5.29
C VAL A 34 15.15 0.31 5.83
N GLU A 35 15.21 0.03 7.13
CA GLU A 35 16.44 -0.31 7.84
C GLU A 35 16.92 -1.75 7.60
N ASN A 36 15.98 -2.70 7.44
CA ASN A 36 16.30 -4.12 7.48
C ASN A 36 15.95 -4.88 6.20
N THR A 37 15.35 -4.23 5.19
CA THR A 37 14.92 -4.92 3.97
C THR A 37 15.23 -4.11 2.71
N ALA A 38 15.26 -4.81 1.57
CA ALA A 38 15.26 -4.20 0.24
C ALA A 38 13.84 -4.11 -0.38
N ILE A 39 12.77 -4.29 0.41
CA ILE A 39 11.38 -4.12 -0.03
C ILE A 39 11.10 -2.68 -0.46
N THR A 40 11.71 -1.71 0.23
CA THR A 40 11.79 -0.31 -0.20
C THR A 40 13.24 0.07 -0.47
N PHE A 41 13.46 0.90 -1.48
CA PHE A 41 14.79 1.37 -1.86
C PHE A 41 15.17 2.71 -1.20
N GLU A 42 14.39 3.19 -0.23
CA GLU A 42 14.83 4.30 0.63
C GLU A 42 16.01 3.83 1.50
N TYR A 43 17.02 4.69 1.64
CA TYR A 43 18.20 4.43 2.47
C TYR A 43 18.04 4.93 3.90
N GLU A 44 17.25 5.98 4.08
CA GLU A 44 17.03 6.64 5.36
C GLU A 44 15.54 6.65 5.71
N VAL A 45 15.25 6.46 6.99
CA VAL A 45 13.89 6.57 7.50
C VAL A 45 13.48 8.04 7.45
N PRO A 46 12.37 8.41 6.78
CA PRO A 46 11.92 9.78 6.73
C PRO A 46 11.57 10.31 8.13
N SER A 47 11.63 11.62 8.33
CA SER A 47 11.15 12.22 9.55
C SER A 47 9.63 12.08 9.70
N VAL A 48 9.11 12.15 10.94
CA VAL A 48 7.66 12.14 11.21
C VAL A 48 6.95 13.26 10.45
N ALA A 49 7.56 14.44 10.35
CA ALA A 49 7.01 15.59 9.64
C ALA A 49 6.90 15.30 8.13
N GLU A 50 7.91 14.69 7.54
CA GLU A 50 7.89 14.28 6.13
C GLU A 50 6.85 13.19 5.89
N PHE A 51 6.77 12.17 6.76
CA PHE A 51 5.81 11.10 6.63
C PHE A 51 4.36 11.62 6.77
N ARG A 52 4.12 12.57 7.71
CA ARG A 52 2.85 13.31 7.82
C ARG A 52 2.49 14.00 6.51
N ALA A 53 3.43 14.72 5.92
CA ALA A 53 3.21 15.40 4.65
C ALA A 53 2.89 14.44 3.49
N ARG A 54 3.51 13.23 3.47
CA ARG A 54 3.17 12.17 2.51
C ARG A 54 1.70 11.74 2.64
N ILE A 55 1.22 11.51 3.88
CA ILE A 55 -0.19 11.16 4.16
C ILE A 55 -1.13 12.27 3.70
N GLU A 56 -0.87 13.52 4.11
CA GLU A 56 -1.69 14.68 3.76
C GLU A 56 -1.78 14.88 2.24
N ASN A 57 -0.66 14.76 1.54
CA ASN A 57 -0.62 14.93 0.08
C ASN A 57 -1.33 13.79 -0.64
N THR A 58 -1.19 12.56 -0.18
CA THR A 58 -1.89 11.41 -0.75
C THR A 58 -3.40 11.56 -0.62
N LEU A 59 -3.90 11.92 0.57
CA LEU A 59 -5.33 12.03 0.87
C LEU A 59 -6.07 13.12 0.06
N LYS A 60 -5.36 14.07 -0.54
CA LYS A 60 -5.96 15.06 -1.44
C LYS A 60 -6.55 14.43 -2.71
N LYS A 61 -5.98 13.33 -3.19
CA LYS A 61 -6.38 12.73 -4.45
C LYS A 61 -6.58 11.21 -4.38
N TYR A 62 -5.88 10.54 -3.47
CA TYR A 62 -5.82 9.08 -3.39
C TYR A 62 -6.15 8.56 -1.99
N PRO A 63 -6.72 7.34 -1.86
CA PRO A 63 -6.97 6.73 -0.57
C PRO A 63 -5.67 6.38 0.16
N TYR A 64 -5.70 6.54 1.48
CA TYR A 64 -4.70 6.05 2.41
C TYR A 64 -5.44 5.36 3.56
N ILE A 65 -5.41 4.03 3.60
CA ILE A 65 -6.23 3.20 4.49
C ILE A 65 -5.34 2.52 5.50
N VAL A 66 -5.76 2.54 6.77
CA VAL A 66 -5.07 1.86 7.86
C VAL A 66 -5.94 0.75 8.42
N ALA A 67 -5.30 -0.33 8.87
CA ALA A 67 -5.91 -1.41 9.62
C ALA A 67 -5.53 -1.25 11.09
N GLU A 68 -6.53 -1.22 11.98
CA GLU A 68 -6.32 -1.11 13.42
C GLU A 68 -7.07 -2.20 14.19
N ARG A 69 -6.56 -2.55 15.37
CA ARG A 69 -7.19 -3.45 16.32
C ARG A 69 -6.88 -2.98 17.73
N GLY A 70 -7.93 -2.69 18.53
CA GLY A 70 -7.76 -2.20 19.91
C GLY A 70 -7.00 -0.88 20.03
N GLY A 71 -7.07 -0.02 18.99
CA GLY A 71 -6.33 1.25 18.93
C GLY A 71 -4.88 1.11 18.46
N GLU A 72 -4.41 -0.10 18.13
CA GLU A 72 -3.09 -0.36 17.58
C GLU A 72 -3.16 -0.42 16.05
N LEU A 73 -2.27 0.28 15.34
CA LEU A 73 -2.14 0.20 13.90
C LEU A 73 -1.31 -1.03 13.51
N LEU A 74 -1.89 -1.88 12.64
CA LEU A 74 -1.32 -3.16 12.23
C LEU A 74 -0.77 -3.14 10.80
N GLY A 75 -1.13 -2.15 10.02
CA GLY A 75 -0.70 -2.01 8.64
C GLY A 75 -1.48 -0.94 7.91
N TYR A 76 -1.05 -0.64 6.70
CA TYR A 76 -1.69 0.35 5.85
C TYR A 76 -1.45 0.06 4.38
N ALA A 77 -2.35 0.56 3.54
CA ALA A 77 -2.17 0.59 2.09
C ALA A 77 -2.65 1.94 1.55
N TYR A 78 -2.06 2.36 0.46
CA TYR A 78 -2.44 3.59 -0.21
C TYR A 78 -2.23 3.46 -1.72
N THR A 79 -2.83 4.37 -2.47
CA THR A 79 -2.49 4.57 -3.87
C THR A 79 -1.85 5.94 -4.09
N GLY A 80 -1.20 6.07 -5.23
CA GLY A 80 -0.59 7.31 -5.69
C GLY A 80 -0.66 7.40 -7.21
N PRO A 81 -0.15 8.49 -7.82
CA PRO A 81 -0.14 8.63 -9.26
C PRO A 81 0.79 7.59 -9.88
N PHE A 82 0.30 6.81 -10.85
CA PHE A 82 1.17 5.90 -11.61
C PHE A 82 2.28 6.67 -12.34
N LYS A 83 1.92 7.76 -13.01
CA LYS A 83 2.84 8.72 -13.66
C LYS A 83 2.24 10.12 -13.58
N SER A 84 3.07 11.15 -13.80
CA SER A 84 2.68 12.55 -13.62
C SER A 84 1.84 13.14 -14.74
N ARG A 85 1.79 12.52 -15.94
CA ARG A 85 1.07 13.07 -17.09
C ARG A 85 -0.42 12.71 -17.03
N ALA A 86 -1.31 13.62 -17.42
CA ALA A 86 -2.76 13.49 -17.34
C ALA A 86 -3.33 12.23 -18.04
N ALA A 87 -2.71 11.78 -19.11
CA ALA A 87 -3.12 10.55 -19.80
C ALA A 87 -3.05 9.28 -18.91
N TYR A 88 -2.33 9.32 -17.79
CA TYR A 88 -2.25 8.23 -16.82
C TYR A 88 -3.22 8.36 -15.64
N ASN A 89 -4.16 9.31 -15.67
CA ASN A 89 -5.05 9.56 -14.53
C ASN A 89 -5.89 8.34 -14.11
N TRP A 90 -6.24 7.45 -15.05
CA TRP A 90 -7.01 6.23 -14.78
C TRP A 90 -6.17 5.05 -14.25
N ALA A 91 -4.87 5.26 -14.06
CA ALA A 91 -3.96 4.29 -13.48
C ALA A 91 -3.36 4.84 -12.18
N ALA A 92 -3.29 4.00 -11.15
CA ALA A 92 -2.68 4.33 -9.87
C ALA A 92 -1.61 3.31 -9.51
N GLU A 93 -0.57 3.76 -8.80
CA GLU A 93 0.38 2.87 -8.15
C GLU A 93 -0.10 2.57 -6.74
N THR A 94 0.01 1.32 -6.30
CA THR A 94 -0.41 0.89 -4.96
C THR A 94 0.78 0.45 -4.12
N SER A 95 0.72 0.73 -2.82
CA SER A 95 1.71 0.33 -1.83
C SER A 95 1.03 -0.22 -0.58
N ILE A 96 1.66 -1.20 0.06
CA ILE A 96 1.20 -1.81 1.30
C ILE A 96 2.36 -2.12 2.23
N TYR A 97 2.16 -1.85 3.52
CA TYR A 97 3.08 -2.19 4.59
C TYR A 97 2.30 -2.76 5.78
N VAL A 98 2.75 -3.89 6.30
CA VAL A 98 2.12 -4.60 7.42
C VAL A 98 3.12 -4.70 8.56
N LYS A 99 2.66 -4.41 9.77
CA LYS A 99 3.48 -4.49 10.98
C LYS A 99 4.10 -5.89 11.10
N GLU A 100 5.37 -5.93 11.47
CA GLU A 100 6.10 -7.18 11.67
C GLU A 100 5.37 -8.07 12.70
N GLY A 101 5.37 -9.38 12.45
CA GLY A 101 4.66 -10.34 13.30
C GLY A 101 3.15 -10.45 13.06
N GLN A 102 2.55 -9.59 12.22
CA GLN A 102 1.10 -9.61 11.91
C GLN A 102 0.76 -10.32 10.59
N LYS A 103 1.69 -11.12 10.05
CA LYS A 103 1.43 -11.92 8.85
C LYS A 103 0.41 -13.04 9.12
N GLY A 104 -0.36 -13.42 8.09
CA GLY A 104 -1.34 -14.51 8.20
C GLY A 104 -2.73 -14.12 8.73
N LEU A 105 -2.94 -12.88 9.16
CA LEU A 105 -4.24 -12.39 9.65
C LEU A 105 -5.19 -11.91 8.54
N GLY A 106 -4.82 -12.09 7.28
CA GLY A 106 -5.61 -11.60 6.15
C GLY A 106 -5.60 -10.06 5.99
N LEU A 107 -4.76 -9.33 6.75
CA LEU A 107 -4.65 -7.88 6.72
C LEU A 107 -4.43 -7.32 5.31
N GLY A 108 -3.46 -7.89 4.61
CA GLY A 108 -3.10 -7.44 3.26
C GLY A 108 -4.28 -7.54 2.31
N ARG A 109 -5.02 -8.66 2.33
CA ARG A 109 -6.23 -8.84 1.51
C ARG A 109 -7.29 -7.80 1.85
N LYS A 110 -7.62 -7.61 3.14
CA LYS A 110 -8.62 -6.61 3.55
C LYS A 110 -8.26 -5.20 3.12
N LEU A 111 -7.00 -4.80 3.27
CA LEU A 111 -6.51 -3.49 2.84
C LEU A 111 -6.63 -3.31 1.32
N TYR A 112 -6.27 -4.34 0.54
CA TYR A 112 -6.38 -4.27 -0.92
C TYR A 112 -7.82 -4.28 -1.40
N GLU A 113 -8.71 -5.07 -0.80
CA GLU A 113 -10.15 -5.06 -1.12
C GLU A 113 -10.76 -3.67 -0.92
N ALA A 114 -10.36 -2.96 0.15
CA ALA A 114 -10.78 -1.57 0.37
C ALA A 114 -10.18 -0.62 -0.68
N ILE A 115 -8.87 -0.72 -0.96
CA ILE A 115 -8.19 0.08 -1.99
C ILE A 115 -8.84 -0.13 -3.36
N GLU A 116 -9.09 -1.36 -3.77
CA GLU A 116 -9.73 -1.68 -5.04
C GLU A 116 -11.13 -1.07 -5.14
N THR A 117 -11.94 -1.24 -4.10
CA THR A 117 -13.32 -0.72 -4.07
C THR A 117 -13.33 0.79 -4.16
N ILE A 118 -12.49 1.48 -3.37
CA ILE A 118 -12.39 2.94 -3.41
C ILE A 118 -11.83 3.42 -4.75
N SER A 119 -10.84 2.73 -5.31
CA SER A 119 -10.28 3.07 -6.63
C SER A 119 -11.32 2.97 -7.75
N ARG A 120 -12.22 1.96 -7.70
CA ARG A 120 -13.38 1.88 -8.62
C ARG A 120 -14.32 3.07 -8.46
N MET A 121 -14.61 3.51 -7.22
CA MET A 121 -15.43 4.70 -6.96
C MET A 121 -14.79 5.97 -7.53
N GLN A 122 -13.47 6.01 -7.60
CA GLN A 122 -12.72 7.11 -8.21
C GLN A 122 -12.67 7.05 -9.75
N ASN A 123 -13.22 6.01 -10.39
CA ASN A 123 -13.06 5.69 -11.81
C ASN A 123 -11.60 5.36 -12.20
N ILE A 124 -10.78 4.88 -11.27
CA ILE A 124 -9.47 4.29 -11.57
C ILE A 124 -9.71 2.91 -12.21
N LEU A 125 -9.02 2.64 -13.31
CA LEU A 125 -9.18 1.41 -14.09
C LEU A 125 -8.04 0.41 -13.91
N ASN A 126 -6.86 0.89 -13.50
CA ASN A 126 -5.69 0.05 -13.29
C ASN A 126 -5.02 0.36 -11.96
N LEU A 127 -4.72 -0.69 -11.18
CA LEU A 127 -3.76 -0.64 -10.09
C LEU A 127 -2.45 -1.27 -10.54
N ASN A 128 -1.34 -0.61 -10.23
CA ASN A 128 -0.01 -1.06 -10.59
C ASN A 128 0.83 -1.19 -9.32
N ALA A 129 1.54 -2.28 -9.17
CA ALA A 129 2.48 -2.50 -8.07
C ALA A 129 3.91 -2.53 -8.60
N CYS A 130 4.75 -1.65 -8.05
CA CYS A 130 6.19 -1.64 -8.26
C CYS A 130 6.83 -2.44 -7.13
N ILE A 131 7.46 -3.56 -7.45
CA ILE A 131 7.90 -4.55 -6.47
C ILE A 131 9.38 -4.82 -6.63
N ALA A 132 10.16 -4.60 -5.57
CA ALA A 132 11.54 -5.05 -5.49
C ALA A 132 11.59 -6.58 -5.65
N TYR A 133 12.48 -7.07 -6.49
CA TYR A 133 12.50 -8.48 -6.86
C TYR A 133 13.93 -9.04 -6.81
N PRO A 134 14.19 -10.11 -6.06
CA PRO A 134 15.50 -10.72 -6.00
C PRO A 134 15.66 -11.80 -7.09
N LYS A 135 16.82 -11.90 -7.69
CA LYS A 135 17.19 -13.04 -8.57
C LYS A 135 17.10 -14.34 -7.78
N VAL A 136 17.62 -14.31 -6.56
CA VAL A 136 17.58 -15.40 -5.57
C VAL A 136 17.21 -14.77 -4.23
N ASP A 137 16.28 -15.39 -3.49
CA ASP A 137 15.88 -14.91 -2.17
C ASP A 137 17.09 -14.79 -1.24
N ASP A 138 17.15 -13.69 -0.49
CA ASP A 138 18.20 -13.43 0.48
C ASP A 138 17.62 -12.91 1.82
N GLU A 139 18.49 -12.55 2.76
CA GLU A 139 18.09 -12.08 4.08
C GLU A 139 17.34 -10.74 4.07
N TYR A 140 17.47 -9.94 3.00
CA TYR A 140 16.85 -8.62 2.87
C TYR A 140 15.61 -8.62 1.98
N LEU A 141 15.49 -9.59 1.05
CA LEU A 141 14.42 -9.61 0.06
C LEU A 141 14.06 -11.02 -0.37
N THR A 142 12.77 -11.29 -0.38
CA THR A 142 12.19 -12.52 -0.90
C THR A 142 11.11 -12.20 -1.95
N LYS A 143 10.68 -13.22 -2.69
CA LYS A 143 9.60 -13.09 -3.69
C LYS A 143 8.19 -13.01 -3.09
N ASN A 144 8.06 -12.95 -1.76
CA ASN A 144 6.77 -12.95 -1.05
C ASN A 144 5.82 -11.84 -1.52
N SER A 145 6.35 -10.63 -1.80
CA SER A 145 5.50 -9.53 -2.27
C SER A 145 4.90 -9.81 -3.64
N ALA A 146 5.69 -10.34 -4.58
CA ALA A 146 5.19 -10.73 -5.90
C ALA A 146 4.13 -11.83 -5.81
N GLN A 147 4.39 -12.88 -5.02
CA GLN A 147 3.45 -13.97 -4.77
C GLN A 147 2.15 -13.48 -4.12
N PHE A 148 2.24 -12.56 -3.18
CA PHE A 148 1.08 -11.94 -2.55
C PHE A 148 0.21 -11.20 -3.57
N HIS A 149 0.81 -10.38 -4.44
CA HIS A 149 0.08 -9.67 -5.49
C HIS A 149 -0.52 -10.63 -6.52
N GLU A 150 0.19 -11.68 -6.90
CA GLU A 150 -0.33 -12.74 -7.78
C GLU A 150 -1.60 -13.39 -7.18
N HIS A 151 -1.60 -13.71 -5.87
CA HIS A 151 -2.77 -14.26 -5.17
C HIS A 151 -3.96 -13.29 -5.08
N LEU A 152 -3.72 -11.98 -5.24
CA LEU A 152 -4.76 -10.96 -5.36
C LEU A 152 -5.22 -10.74 -6.81
N GLY A 153 -4.65 -11.47 -7.78
CA GLY A 153 -5.03 -11.40 -9.19
C GLY A 153 -4.22 -10.40 -10.02
N PHE A 154 -3.19 -9.79 -9.45
CA PHE A 154 -2.25 -8.99 -10.22
C PHE A 154 -1.48 -9.86 -11.20
N LYS A 155 -1.23 -9.33 -12.39
CA LYS A 155 -0.49 -9.99 -13.46
C LYS A 155 0.88 -9.35 -13.63
N TYR A 156 1.88 -10.17 -13.86
CA TYR A 156 3.22 -9.72 -14.21
C TYR A 156 3.22 -8.95 -15.53
N VAL A 157 3.88 -7.79 -15.55
CA VAL A 157 3.98 -6.91 -16.71
C VAL A 157 5.39 -6.91 -17.30
N GLY A 158 6.40 -6.80 -16.44
CA GLY A 158 7.80 -6.73 -16.88
C GLY A 158 8.77 -6.53 -15.73
N GLU A 159 10.07 -6.60 -16.05
CA GLU A 159 11.17 -6.57 -15.10
C GLU A 159 12.29 -5.63 -15.56
N PHE A 160 12.85 -4.89 -14.62
CA PHE A 160 14.07 -4.12 -14.80
C PHE A 160 15.17 -4.79 -13.99
N HIS A 161 16.25 -5.17 -14.67
CA HIS A 161 17.35 -5.90 -14.08
C HIS A 161 18.39 -4.97 -13.46
N ASP A 162 18.90 -5.34 -12.28
CA ASP A 162 19.98 -4.63 -11.59
C ASP A 162 19.75 -3.11 -11.51
N CYS A 163 18.48 -2.70 -11.30
CA CYS A 163 18.07 -1.30 -11.37
C CYS A 163 18.12 -0.56 -10.03
N ALA A 164 18.31 -1.27 -8.91
CA ALA A 164 18.43 -0.71 -7.57
C ALA A 164 19.56 -1.35 -6.78
N TYR A 165 20.26 -0.53 -5.97
CA TYR A 165 21.38 -0.97 -5.15
C TYR A 165 21.09 -0.71 -3.69
N LYS A 166 21.15 -1.72 -2.82
CA LYS A 166 20.97 -1.59 -1.37
C LYS A 166 21.68 -2.74 -0.65
N PHE A 167 22.18 -2.52 0.56
CA PHE A 167 22.90 -3.51 1.38
C PHE A 167 24.05 -4.21 0.63
N GLY A 168 24.75 -3.47 -0.23
CA GLY A 168 25.88 -4.01 -0.98
C GLY A 168 25.51 -4.92 -2.16
N ARG A 169 24.23 -4.94 -2.59
CA ARG A 169 23.67 -5.82 -3.64
C ARG A 169 22.83 -5.06 -4.64
N TRP A 170 22.81 -5.56 -5.88
CA TRP A 170 21.90 -5.10 -6.92
C TRP A 170 20.62 -5.94 -6.88
N TYR A 171 19.49 -5.27 -7.01
CA TYR A 171 18.15 -5.87 -7.06
C TYR A 171 17.45 -5.50 -8.36
N ASP A 172 16.62 -6.43 -8.80
CA ASP A 172 15.68 -6.21 -9.89
C ASP A 172 14.40 -5.55 -9.34
N MET A 173 13.56 -5.07 -10.26
CA MET A 173 12.26 -4.53 -9.92
C MET A 173 11.26 -5.00 -10.98
N ILE A 174 10.12 -5.54 -10.54
CA ILE A 174 9.03 -5.92 -11.41
C ILE A 174 7.85 -4.98 -11.30
N TRP A 175 7.10 -4.88 -12.39
CA TRP A 175 5.77 -4.32 -12.40
C TRP A 175 4.74 -5.42 -12.47
N MET A 176 3.70 -5.31 -11.64
CA MET A 176 2.49 -6.12 -11.71
C MET A 176 1.28 -5.20 -11.82
N GLU A 177 0.23 -5.62 -12.54
CA GLU A 177 -0.97 -4.83 -12.75
C GLU A 177 -2.26 -5.61 -12.42
N LEU A 178 -3.28 -4.88 -11.97
CA LEU A 178 -4.65 -5.36 -11.77
C LEU A 178 -5.62 -4.44 -12.49
N SER A 179 -6.37 -4.99 -13.46
CA SER A 179 -7.47 -4.26 -14.11
C SER A 179 -8.69 -4.23 -13.18
N LEU A 180 -9.20 -3.03 -12.92
CA LEU A 180 -10.38 -2.81 -12.07
C LEU A 180 -11.69 -2.69 -12.88
N GLY A 181 -11.61 -2.43 -14.16
CA GLY A 181 -12.77 -2.22 -15.01
C GLY A 181 -12.45 -2.27 -16.49
N GLU A 182 -13.48 -2.13 -17.31
CA GLU A 182 -13.36 -2.10 -18.77
C GLU A 182 -12.86 -0.74 -19.26
N HIS A 183 -11.95 -0.75 -20.23
CA HIS A 183 -11.40 0.46 -20.85
C HIS A 183 -12.31 0.92 -21.99
N MET A 184 -13.29 1.74 -21.64
CA MET A 184 -14.22 2.32 -22.61
C MET A 184 -13.53 3.41 -23.46
N ALA A 185 -14.09 3.67 -24.67
CA ALA A 185 -13.56 4.73 -25.54
C ALA A 185 -13.71 6.14 -24.95
N ASP A 186 -14.72 6.35 -24.08
CA ASP A 186 -14.97 7.60 -23.36
C ASP A 186 -15.05 7.29 -21.86
N PRO A 187 -13.92 7.19 -21.17
CA PRO A 187 -13.91 6.84 -19.75
C PRO A 187 -14.42 8.01 -18.91
N ALA A 188 -15.18 7.69 -17.84
CA ALA A 188 -15.60 8.69 -16.87
C ALA A 188 -14.39 9.38 -16.24
N ALA A 189 -14.51 10.68 -15.95
CA ALA A 189 -13.45 11.45 -15.31
C ALA A 189 -13.10 10.87 -13.93
N VAL A 190 -11.81 10.90 -13.59
CA VAL A 190 -11.36 10.44 -12.27
C VAL A 190 -11.79 11.42 -11.21
N VAL A 191 -12.38 10.90 -10.12
CA VAL A 191 -12.81 11.66 -8.94
C VAL A 191 -11.69 11.60 -7.90
N ALA A 192 -11.34 12.75 -7.31
CA ALA A 192 -10.36 12.76 -6.22
C ALA A 192 -10.95 12.08 -4.96
N PHE A 193 -10.11 11.42 -4.18
CA PHE A 193 -10.53 10.74 -2.95
C PHE A 193 -11.27 11.69 -1.98
N CYS A 194 -10.78 12.91 -1.83
CA CYS A 194 -11.41 13.91 -0.95
C CYS A 194 -12.80 14.37 -1.42
N ASP A 195 -13.16 14.13 -2.68
CA ASP A 195 -14.46 14.50 -3.28
C ASP A 195 -15.47 13.34 -3.27
N LEU A 196 -15.07 12.14 -2.84
CA LEU A 196 -15.98 11.01 -2.67
C LEU A 196 -16.93 11.24 -1.47
N ASP A 197 -18.15 10.68 -1.53
CA ASP A 197 -19.07 10.70 -0.36
C ASP A 197 -18.45 9.88 0.79
N LYS A 198 -18.17 10.55 1.89
CA LYS A 198 -17.53 9.94 3.07
C LYS A 198 -18.33 8.76 3.62
N ARG A 199 -19.66 8.82 3.56
CA ARG A 199 -20.55 7.75 4.02
C ARG A 199 -20.39 6.47 3.20
N ASP A 200 -20.14 6.60 1.89
CA ASP A 200 -19.92 5.43 1.04
C ASP A 200 -18.51 4.85 1.25
N VAL A 201 -17.52 5.71 1.47
CA VAL A 201 -16.16 5.27 1.87
C VAL A 201 -16.19 4.55 3.23
N GLU A 202 -16.92 5.07 4.22
CA GLU A 202 -17.05 4.46 5.56
C GLU A 202 -17.74 3.09 5.56
N LYS A 203 -18.64 2.81 4.60
CA LYS A 203 -19.28 1.48 4.45
C LYS A 203 -18.31 0.38 4.00
N ILE A 204 -17.18 0.76 3.40
CA ILE A 204 -16.16 -0.18 2.91
C ILE A 204 -15.24 -0.61 4.05
N MET A 205 -15.15 0.17 5.11
CA MET A 205 -14.22 0.03 6.24
C MET A 205 -14.83 -0.75 7.41
#